data_c6853a45656bf3893404f8440998252c
#
_entry.id   c6853a45656bf3893404f8440998252c
#
_cell.length_a   1.000
_cell.length_b   1.000
_cell.length_c   1.000
_cell.angle_alpha   90.00
_cell.angle_beta   90.00
_cell.angle_gamma   90.00
#
_symmetry.space_group_name_H-M   'P 1'
#
loop_
_entity.id
_entity.type
_entity.pdbx_description
1 polymer ?
#
loop_
_entity_poly.entity_id
_entity_poly.type
_entity_poly.pdbx_seq_one_letter_code
_entity_poly.pdbx_strand_id
1 'polypeptide(L)'
;MNKKFKFLEHTADVQFQAFGKTNEVLNLEPLVDKWKAFGWQVKEVDGHNFSEIKKAFSKIPFRKGKPSLIIAHTIKGKGVSFMEGKLEWHYKNLTKDEYEKAIKSL
;
A
#
# COMPACT_ATOMS: atom_id res chain seq x y z
N MET A 1 -12.28 26.16 -7.29
CA MET A 1 -10.90 25.63 -7.38
C MET A 1 -10.96 24.12 -7.27
N ASN A 2 -10.82 23.39 -8.38
CA ASN A 2 -10.88 21.91 -8.37
C ASN A 2 -9.65 21.37 -7.64
N LYS A 3 -9.84 20.92 -6.42
CA LYS A 3 -8.81 20.14 -5.69
C LYS A 3 -8.70 18.78 -6.38
N LYS A 4 -7.78 18.63 -7.33
CA LYS A 4 -7.46 17.32 -7.90
C LYS A 4 -6.70 16.51 -6.85
N PHE A 5 -7.40 15.67 -6.12
CA PHE A 5 -6.80 14.65 -5.29
C PHE A 5 -6.43 13.48 -6.20
N LYS A 6 -5.14 13.17 -6.30
CA LYS A 6 -4.68 11.90 -6.86
C LYS A 6 -4.22 11.03 -5.72
N PHE A 7 -4.87 9.91 -5.55
CA PHE A 7 -4.52 8.88 -4.58
C PHE A 7 -3.79 7.77 -5.32
N LEU A 8 -2.64 7.38 -4.81
CA LEU A 8 -1.93 6.19 -5.26
C LEU A 8 -1.61 5.35 -4.03
N GLU A 9 -2.17 4.16 -3.98
CA GLU A 9 -1.79 3.15 -3.01
C GLU A 9 -0.58 2.38 -3.54
N HIS A 10 0.45 2.27 -2.74
CA HIS A 10 1.60 1.44 -3.02
C HIS A 10 1.87 0.50 -1.84
N THR A 11 1.91 -0.78 -2.14
CA THR A 11 2.20 -1.84 -1.17
C THR A 11 3.71 -2.10 -1.13
N ALA A 12 4.48 -1.22 -0.46
CA ALA A 12 5.93 -1.29 -0.50
C ALA A 12 6.53 -2.42 0.35
N ASP A 13 5.96 -2.70 1.51
CA ASP A 13 6.54 -3.69 2.43
C ASP A 13 6.31 -5.14 2.02
N VAL A 14 5.28 -5.41 1.24
CA VAL A 14 5.07 -6.74 0.69
C VAL A 14 5.96 -6.97 -0.50
N GLN A 15 6.25 -5.90 -1.23
CA GLN A 15 7.06 -5.94 -2.44
C GLN A 15 6.77 -7.15 -3.34
N PHE A 16 5.50 -7.61 -3.34
CA PHE A 16 5.06 -8.71 -4.17
C PHE A 16 4.21 -8.20 -5.33
N GLN A 17 4.61 -8.58 -6.51
CA GLN A 17 3.81 -8.53 -7.72
C GLN A 17 3.27 -9.93 -8.03
N ALA A 18 2.50 -10.05 -9.11
CA ALA A 18 1.94 -11.33 -9.56
C ALA A 18 2.98 -12.44 -9.77
N PHE A 19 4.23 -12.10 -10.05
CA PHE A 19 5.30 -13.04 -10.40
C PHE A 19 6.44 -13.10 -9.36
N GLY A 20 6.38 -12.35 -8.27
CA GLY A 20 7.42 -12.34 -7.26
C GLY A 20 7.51 -11.03 -6.49
N LYS A 21 8.60 -10.85 -5.78
CA LYS A 21 8.86 -9.58 -5.08
C LYS A 21 9.08 -8.46 -6.09
N THR A 22 8.58 -7.25 -5.77
CA THR A 22 8.67 -6.10 -6.68
C THR A 22 10.12 -5.75 -7.03
N ASN A 23 11.03 -5.80 -6.06
CA ASN A 23 12.45 -5.52 -6.29
C ASN A 23 13.19 -6.56 -7.15
N GLU A 24 12.64 -7.77 -7.26
CA GLU A 24 13.17 -8.86 -8.09
C GLU A 24 12.57 -8.83 -9.50
N VAL A 25 11.28 -8.46 -9.61
CA VAL A 25 10.56 -8.40 -10.89
C VAL A 25 10.78 -7.06 -11.59
N LEU A 26 10.51 -5.96 -10.89
CA LEU A 26 10.74 -4.60 -11.35
C LEU A 26 10.95 -3.68 -10.14
N ASN A 27 12.20 -3.32 -9.88
CA ASN A 27 12.52 -2.46 -8.75
C ASN A 27 12.00 -1.04 -8.96
N LEU A 28 11.09 -0.61 -8.10
CA LEU A 28 10.50 0.73 -8.12
C LEU A 28 11.27 1.74 -7.26
N GLU A 29 12.21 1.26 -6.43
CA GLU A 29 12.96 2.13 -5.52
C GLU A 29 14.03 3.00 -6.24
N PRO A 30 14.31 4.17 -5.72
CA PRO A 30 13.67 4.87 -4.61
C PRO A 30 12.34 5.54 -5.04
N LEU A 31 11.21 4.95 -4.64
CA LEU A 31 9.88 5.37 -5.11
C LEU A 31 9.51 6.80 -4.67
N VAL A 32 9.79 7.12 -3.41
CA VAL A 32 9.51 8.45 -2.84
C VAL A 32 10.23 9.55 -3.63
N ASP A 33 11.52 9.34 -3.94
CA ASP A 33 12.33 10.35 -4.62
C ASP A 33 11.91 10.52 -6.08
N LYS A 34 11.48 9.45 -6.73
CA LYS A 34 10.90 9.52 -8.09
C LYS A 34 9.66 10.40 -8.10
N TRP A 35 8.74 10.22 -7.16
CA TRP A 35 7.55 11.06 -7.06
C TRP A 35 7.84 12.51 -6.70
N LYS A 36 8.81 12.73 -5.81
CA LYS A 36 9.30 14.08 -5.49
C LYS A 36 9.91 14.77 -6.71
N ALA A 37 10.67 14.03 -7.54
CA ALA A 37 11.25 14.55 -8.77
C ALA A 37 10.19 14.99 -9.79
N PHE A 38 9.02 14.34 -9.81
CA PHE A 38 7.85 14.76 -10.59
C PHE A 38 7.11 15.97 -9.98
N GLY A 39 7.60 16.53 -8.89
CA GLY A 39 7.01 17.72 -8.24
C GLY A 39 5.92 17.43 -7.21
N TRP A 40 5.70 16.17 -6.84
CA TRP A 40 4.72 15.78 -5.83
C TRP A 40 5.26 15.99 -4.41
N GLN A 41 4.37 16.28 -3.48
CA GLN A 41 4.66 16.20 -2.05
C GLN A 41 4.23 14.82 -1.56
N VAL A 42 5.19 14.07 -1.05
CA VAL A 42 5.01 12.66 -0.68
C VAL A 42 5.02 12.51 0.83
N LYS A 43 4.11 11.70 1.34
CA LYS A 43 4.07 11.24 2.72
C LYS A 43 3.90 9.73 2.77
N GLU A 44 4.73 9.08 3.58
CA GLU A 44 4.63 7.66 3.87
C GLU A 44 3.85 7.44 5.17
N VAL A 45 3.07 6.38 5.22
CA VAL A 45 2.29 5.97 6.39
C VAL A 45 2.26 4.44 6.50
N ASP A 46 2.07 3.93 7.71
CA ASP A 46 1.65 2.55 7.89
C ASP A 46 0.22 2.39 7.35
N GLY A 47 0.07 1.60 6.27
CA GLY A 47 -1.21 1.36 5.61
C GLY A 47 -2.19 0.50 6.43
N HIS A 48 -1.76 -0.06 7.56
CA HIS A 48 -2.61 -0.78 8.51
C HIS A 48 -2.94 0.06 9.75
N ASN A 49 -2.42 1.30 9.84
CA ASN A 49 -2.71 2.22 10.93
C ASN A 49 -3.72 3.29 10.51
N PHE A 50 -4.99 3.08 10.86
CA PHE A 50 -6.08 4.02 10.52
C PHE A 50 -5.86 5.44 11.03
N SER A 51 -5.22 5.61 12.20
CA SER A 51 -4.91 6.92 12.76
C SER A 51 -3.89 7.67 11.91
N GLU A 52 -2.85 6.99 11.43
CA GLU A 52 -1.85 7.59 10.53
C GLU A 52 -2.47 7.96 9.19
N ILE A 53 -3.27 7.06 8.62
CA ILE A 53 -3.99 7.30 7.37
C ILE A 53 -4.88 8.54 7.52
N LYS A 54 -5.75 8.58 8.54
CA LYS A 54 -6.64 9.71 8.81
C LYS A 54 -5.86 11.02 9.00
N LYS A 55 -4.76 10.99 9.75
CA LYS A 55 -3.89 12.15 9.98
C LYS A 55 -3.20 12.62 8.70
N ALA A 56 -2.82 11.70 7.81
CA ALA A 56 -2.24 12.07 6.52
C ALA A 56 -3.26 12.77 5.64
N PHE A 57 -4.48 12.23 5.51
CA PHE A 57 -5.56 12.85 4.75
C PHE A 57 -5.96 14.24 5.26
N SER A 58 -6.02 14.44 6.57
CA SER A 58 -6.38 15.73 7.17
C SER A 58 -5.37 16.85 6.86
N LYS A 59 -4.15 16.50 6.45
CA LYS A 59 -3.09 17.44 6.12
C LYS A 59 -2.97 17.78 4.64
N ILE A 60 -3.85 17.25 3.80
CA ILE A 60 -3.87 17.55 2.36
C ILE A 60 -4.49 18.95 2.12
N PRO A 61 -3.87 19.80 1.29
CA PRO A 61 -2.63 19.60 0.56
C PRO A 61 -1.39 19.72 1.48
N PHE A 62 -0.40 18.84 1.29
CA PHE A 62 0.84 18.89 2.08
C PHE A 62 1.64 20.16 1.81
N ARG A 63 1.49 20.72 0.62
CA ARG A 63 2.02 22.03 0.22
C ARG A 63 1.08 22.68 -0.79
N LYS A 64 0.77 23.96 -0.58
CA LYS A 64 -0.06 24.73 -1.53
C LYS A 64 0.57 24.75 -2.93
N GLY A 65 -0.24 24.49 -3.94
CA GLY A 65 0.19 24.51 -5.35
C GLY A 65 0.93 23.25 -5.82
N LYS A 66 1.08 22.24 -4.94
CA LYS A 66 1.67 20.94 -5.30
C LYS A 66 0.69 19.80 -5.07
N PRO A 67 0.68 18.78 -5.93
CA PRO A 67 -0.11 17.57 -5.67
C PRO A 67 0.44 16.81 -4.47
N SER A 68 -0.44 16.15 -3.73
CA SER A 68 -0.09 15.34 -2.56
C SER A 68 -0.23 13.86 -2.90
N LEU A 69 0.75 13.07 -2.50
CA LEU A 69 0.78 11.63 -2.60
C LEU A 69 0.93 11.02 -1.21
N ILE A 70 0.11 10.03 -0.89
CA ILE A 70 0.31 9.17 0.29
C ILE A 70 0.75 7.81 -0.22
N ILE A 71 1.89 7.33 0.27
CA ILE A 71 2.36 5.96 0.10
C ILE A 71 2.02 5.22 1.37
N ALA A 72 1.11 4.24 1.26
CA ALA A 72 0.72 3.39 2.36
C ALA A 72 1.47 2.06 2.28
N HIS A 73 2.32 1.81 3.27
CA HIS A 73 3.03 0.53 3.39
C HIS A 73 2.08 -0.52 3.95
N THR A 74 1.87 -1.59 3.20
CA THR A 74 0.94 -2.65 3.57
C THR A 74 1.57 -4.03 3.46
N ILE A 75 1.05 -4.96 4.26
CA ILE A 75 1.41 -6.37 4.20
C ILE A 75 0.30 -7.11 3.45
N LYS A 76 0.65 -7.78 2.36
CA LYS A 76 -0.31 -8.61 1.60
C LYS A 76 -0.92 -9.68 2.50
N GLY A 77 -2.25 -9.77 2.54
CA GLY A 77 -2.96 -10.74 3.36
C GLY A 77 -2.96 -10.45 4.87
N LYS A 78 -2.67 -9.19 5.26
CA LYS A 78 -2.64 -8.75 6.67
C LYS A 78 -3.90 -9.19 7.43
N GLY A 79 -3.69 -9.76 8.63
CA GLY A 79 -4.73 -10.25 9.51
C GLY A 79 -4.96 -11.76 9.41
N VAL A 80 -4.58 -12.38 8.28
CA VAL A 80 -4.72 -13.83 8.10
C VAL A 80 -3.33 -14.45 8.02
N SER A 81 -2.86 -15.03 9.11
CA SER A 81 -1.45 -15.47 9.28
C SER A 81 -0.94 -16.39 8.18
N PHE A 82 -1.77 -17.29 7.66
CA PHE A 82 -1.37 -18.19 6.59
C PHE A 82 -1.35 -17.52 5.20
N MET A 83 -1.86 -16.27 5.08
CA MET A 83 -1.86 -15.49 3.85
C MET A 83 -0.79 -14.40 3.83
N GLU A 84 -0.36 -13.92 5.01
CA GLU A 84 0.55 -12.77 5.11
C GLU A 84 1.85 -13.01 4.34
N GLY A 85 2.18 -12.06 3.45
CA GLY A 85 3.43 -12.06 2.68
C GLY A 85 3.60 -13.22 1.71
N LYS A 86 2.54 -13.91 1.32
CA LYS A 86 2.63 -15.07 0.42
C LYS A 86 2.08 -14.76 -0.97
N LEU A 87 2.92 -15.03 -1.97
CA LEU A 87 2.63 -14.76 -3.38
C LEU A 87 1.43 -15.56 -3.90
N GLU A 88 1.27 -16.80 -3.46
CA GLU A 88 0.21 -17.70 -3.94
C GLU A 88 -1.19 -17.11 -3.83
N TRP A 89 -1.44 -16.26 -2.84
CA TRP A 89 -2.73 -15.59 -2.63
C TRP A 89 -3.03 -14.47 -3.62
N HIS A 90 -2.16 -14.26 -4.60
CA HIS A 90 -2.50 -13.42 -5.74
C HIS A 90 -3.47 -14.11 -6.72
N TYR A 91 -3.39 -15.44 -6.81
CA TYR A 91 -4.20 -16.25 -7.73
C TYR A 91 -5.08 -17.28 -7.04
N LYS A 92 -4.69 -17.74 -5.85
CA LYS A 92 -5.34 -18.84 -5.16
C LYS A 92 -6.68 -18.39 -4.56
N ASN A 93 -7.73 -19.17 -4.79
CA ASN A 93 -9.00 -19.05 -4.09
C ASN A 93 -8.94 -19.83 -2.77
N LEU A 94 -9.66 -19.34 -1.75
CA LEU A 94 -9.82 -20.05 -0.49
C LEU A 94 -10.64 -21.32 -0.66
N THR A 95 -10.19 -22.41 -0.05
CA THR A 95 -11.05 -23.55 0.22
C THR A 95 -12.01 -23.22 1.37
N LYS A 96 -13.05 -24.04 1.57
CA LYS A 96 -14.00 -23.85 2.67
C LYS A 96 -13.29 -23.85 4.03
N ASP A 97 -12.37 -24.79 4.25
CA ASP A 97 -11.61 -24.89 5.50
C ASP A 97 -10.69 -23.70 5.72
N GLU A 98 -10.03 -23.22 4.68
CA GLU A 98 -9.19 -22.03 4.73
C GLU A 98 -10.03 -20.78 5.02
N TYR A 99 -11.22 -20.65 4.43
CA TYR A 99 -12.16 -19.57 4.74
C TYR A 99 -12.56 -19.58 6.21
N GLU A 100 -12.96 -20.73 6.74
CA GLU A 100 -13.35 -20.87 8.16
C GLU A 100 -12.18 -20.52 9.10
N LYS A 101 -10.95 -20.92 8.76
CA LYS A 101 -9.75 -20.54 9.51
C LYS A 101 -9.47 -19.04 9.44
N ALA A 102 -9.62 -18.43 8.26
CA ALA A 102 -9.42 -16.99 8.08
C ALA A 102 -10.40 -16.19 8.95
N ILE A 103 -11.70 -16.52 8.91
CA ILE A 103 -12.72 -15.83 9.71
C ILE A 103 -12.43 -15.94 11.22
N LYS A 104 -11.93 -17.07 11.68
CA LYS A 104 -11.58 -17.26 13.11
C LYS A 104 -10.32 -16.47 13.52
N SER A 105 -9.51 -16.00 12.58
CA SER A 105 -8.28 -15.26 12.85
C SER A 105 -8.46 -13.73 12.83
N LEU A 106 -9.58 -13.26 12.36
CA LEU A 106 -9.97 -11.84 12.31
C LEU A 106 -10.73 -11.42 13.57
#